data_493880ec1700ed311b5a8993c7e65581
#
_entry.id   493880ec1700ed311b5a8993c7e65581
#
_cell.length_a   1.000
_cell.length_b   1.000
_cell.length_c   1.000
_cell.angle_alpha   90.00
_cell.angle_beta   90.00
_cell.angle_gamma   90.00
#
_symmetry.space_group_name_H-M   'P 1'
#
loop_
_entity.id
_entity.type
_entity.pdbx_description
1 polymer ?
#
loop_
_entity_poly.entity_id
_entity_poly.type
_entity_poly.pdbx_seq_one_letter_code
_entity_poly.pdbx_strand_id
1 'polypeptide(L)'
;MVYDGPILDNHLHLNRRGLFLDAARDFQRQGGTDLVLVHLPDFSAPPETRAGHEAAYADTLSMAQSVREKFGLGVRVVLGPHPAAFVHQFERWVNEDGENGRDRAVENYRHSIDAALHFVHEGEAHAIGEVGRPHWPVADEVWDLSNELLEETMHLAAQEGIPLQLHVEGESADTYPDLSRRALRQGMDLRKLIRHYAPPDVRTSNTCGLIPSVLCGKGALDRLIETHEQAKHGFFLETDYMDDPRRPGAVLGPKTVPKRTHQLLEAGVSEEVMWNTHHELPAKVYGD
;
A
#
# COMPACT_ATOMS: atom_id res chain seq x y z
N MET A 1 2.59 30.97 8.77
CA MET A 1 1.73 30.74 7.58
C MET A 1 1.08 29.37 7.75
N VAL A 2 -0.16 29.20 7.37
CA VAL A 2 -0.77 27.87 7.35
C VAL A 2 -0.36 27.22 6.05
N TYR A 3 0.16 25.99 6.07
CA TYR A 3 0.47 25.23 4.87
C TYR A 3 -0.82 24.97 4.10
N ASP A 4 -0.86 25.41 2.86
CA ASP A 4 -1.98 25.27 1.92
C ASP A 4 -1.66 24.38 0.71
N GLY A 5 -0.50 23.70 0.77
CA GLY A 5 -0.07 22.73 -0.22
C GLY A 5 -0.85 21.41 -0.17
N PRO A 6 -0.59 20.52 -1.13
CA PRO A 6 -1.25 19.21 -1.18
C PRO A 6 -0.95 18.35 0.06
N ILE A 7 -1.91 17.52 0.46
CA ILE A 7 -1.76 16.54 1.52
C ILE A 7 -2.32 15.20 1.03
N LEU A 8 -1.43 14.24 0.84
CA LEU A 8 -1.73 12.88 0.40
C LEU A 8 -1.69 11.89 1.58
N ASP A 9 -2.71 11.06 1.72
CA ASP A 9 -2.63 9.81 2.47
C ASP A 9 -2.28 8.67 1.51
N ASN A 10 -1.09 8.08 1.69
CA ASN A 10 -0.54 7.13 0.70
C ASN A 10 -1.09 5.71 0.83
N HIS A 11 -1.88 5.40 1.84
CA HIS A 11 -2.46 4.08 2.02
C HIS A 11 -3.67 4.12 2.94
N LEU A 12 -4.83 3.86 2.37
CA LEU A 12 -6.06 3.69 3.13
C LEU A 12 -7.04 2.77 2.38
N HIS A 13 -7.96 2.18 3.13
CA HIS A 13 -9.03 1.36 2.61
C HIS A 13 -10.38 2.01 2.86
N LEU A 14 -11.28 1.90 1.89
CA LEU A 14 -12.68 2.29 2.04
C LEU A 14 -13.60 1.07 1.91
N ASN A 15 -14.73 1.12 2.56
CA ASN A 15 -15.72 0.05 2.55
C ASN A 15 -17.13 0.63 2.48
N ARG A 16 -17.94 0.20 1.51
CA ARG A 16 -19.33 0.67 1.36
C ARG A 16 -20.20 0.40 2.58
N ARG A 17 -19.83 -0.60 3.40
CA ARG A 17 -20.52 -0.93 4.67
C ARG A 17 -19.94 -0.18 5.87
N GLY A 18 -18.82 0.53 5.69
CA GLY A 18 -18.16 1.35 6.69
C GLY A 18 -18.60 2.81 6.63
N LEU A 19 -17.66 3.72 6.91
CA LEU A 19 -17.88 5.17 6.79
C LEU A 19 -17.84 5.64 5.34
N PHE A 20 -17.09 4.95 4.50
CA PHE A 20 -16.95 5.19 3.06
C PHE A 20 -16.75 6.67 2.72
N LEU A 21 -17.78 7.33 2.14
CA LEU A 21 -17.70 8.75 1.76
C LEU A 21 -17.58 9.69 2.97
N ASP A 22 -18.02 9.27 4.14
CA ASP A 22 -17.86 10.05 5.36
C ASP A 22 -16.39 10.06 5.83
N ALA A 23 -15.65 8.96 5.63
CA ALA A 23 -14.20 8.94 5.87
C ALA A 23 -13.44 9.89 4.93
N ALA A 24 -13.75 9.88 3.63
CA ALA A 24 -13.16 10.80 2.65
C ALA A 24 -13.51 12.27 2.96
N ARG A 25 -14.75 12.55 3.38
CA ARG A 25 -15.16 13.89 3.84
C ARG A 25 -14.37 14.33 5.08
N ASP A 26 -14.17 13.44 6.02
CA ASP A 26 -13.43 13.73 7.24
C ASP A 26 -11.94 14.01 6.97
N PHE A 27 -11.34 13.30 6.02
CA PHE A 27 -10.00 13.57 5.51
C PHE A 27 -9.93 14.96 4.86
N GLN A 28 -10.82 15.26 3.90
CA GLN A 28 -10.87 16.54 3.21
C GLN A 28 -11.05 17.72 4.16
N ARG A 29 -11.95 17.61 5.16
CA ARG A 29 -12.20 18.67 6.15
C ARG A 29 -10.99 19.02 7.01
N GLN A 30 -10.00 18.15 7.09
CA GLN A 30 -8.74 18.40 7.78
C GLN A 30 -7.63 18.91 6.85
N GLY A 31 -7.95 19.21 5.60
CA GLY A 31 -7.01 19.73 4.59
C GLY A 31 -6.40 18.65 3.69
N GLY A 32 -6.86 17.39 3.77
CA GLY A 32 -6.45 16.36 2.82
C GLY A 32 -6.93 16.68 1.39
N THR A 33 -6.07 16.48 0.42
CA THR A 33 -6.33 16.80 -1.01
C THR A 33 -6.30 15.56 -1.89
N ASP A 34 -5.48 14.58 -1.54
CA ASP A 34 -5.22 13.40 -2.34
C ASP A 34 -5.17 12.13 -1.46
N LEU A 35 -5.57 11.02 -2.02
CA LEU A 35 -5.44 9.73 -1.33
C LEU A 35 -5.09 8.60 -2.30
N VAL A 36 -4.39 7.59 -1.78
CA VAL A 36 -4.17 6.32 -2.46
C VAL A 36 -5.14 5.30 -1.86
N LEU A 37 -6.17 4.97 -2.64
CA LEU A 37 -7.15 3.96 -2.27
C LEU A 37 -6.61 2.57 -2.62
N VAL A 38 -6.38 1.75 -1.60
CA VAL A 38 -5.89 0.40 -1.75
C VAL A 38 -7.04 -0.59 -1.63
N HIS A 39 -7.05 -1.61 -2.50
CA HIS A 39 -8.08 -2.64 -2.47
C HIS A 39 -8.12 -3.34 -1.10
N LEU A 40 -9.30 -3.41 -0.50
CA LEU A 40 -9.54 -4.17 0.73
C LEU A 40 -10.12 -5.55 0.38
N PRO A 41 -9.39 -6.65 0.62
CA PRO A 41 -9.89 -7.98 0.33
C PRO A 41 -11.05 -8.37 1.27
N ASP A 42 -12.04 -9.07 0.74
CA ASP A 42 -13.03 -9.76 1.58
C ASP A 42 -12.46 -11.10 2.06
N PHE A 43 -11.88 -11.12 3.25
CA PHE A 43 -11.31 -12.34 3.84
C PHE A 43 -12.33 -13.43 4.12
N SER A 44 -13.63 -13.12 4.15
CA SER A 44 -14.69 -14.09 4.38
C SER A 44 -15.14 -14.79 3.09
N ALA A 45 -14.98 -14.14 1.95
CA ALA A 45 -15.35 -14.64 0.63
C ALA A 45 -14.38 -14.13 -0.45
N PRO A 46 -13.09 -14.47 -0.36
CA PRO A 46 -12.10 -13.99 -1.32
C PRO A 46 -12.39 -14.56 -2.71
N PRO A 47 -12.12 -13.77 -3.78
CA PRO A 47 -12.27 -14.26 -5.15
C PRO A 47 -11.43 -15.51 -5.42
N GLU A 48 -11.95 -16.41 -6.24
CA GLU A 48 -11.32 -17.69 -6.59
C GLU A 48 -11.08 -17.83 -8.11
N THR A 49 -11.35 -16.77 -8.86
CA THR A 49 -11.20 -16.73 -10.31
C THR A 49 -10.75 -15.34 -10.76
N ARG A 50 -10.14 -15.24 -11.94
CA ARG A 50 -9.78 -13.96 -12.55
C ARG A 50 -10.98 -13.00 -12.64
N ALA A 51 -12.11 -13.46 -13.14
CA ALA A 51 -13.33 -12.64 -13.24
C ALA A 51 -13.83 -12.15 -11.86
N GLY A 52 -13.65 -12.98 -10.82
CA GLY A 52 -13.97 -12.58 -9.44
C GLY A 52 -13.06 -11.47 -8.94
N HIS A 53 -11.75 -11.55 -9.22
CA HIS A 53 -10.79 -10.47 -8.90
C HIS A 53 -11.10 -9.20 -9.69
N GLU A 54 -11.37 -9.30 -11.00
CA GLU A 54 -11.77 -8.15 -11.82
C GLU A 54 -13.01 -7.45 -11.26
N ALA A 55 -14.02 -8.20 -10.84
CA ALA A 55 -15.22 -7.64 -10.22
C ALA A 55 -14.93 -6.93 -8.87
N ALA A 56 -14.08 -7.52 -8.03
CA ALA A 56 -13.69 -6.92 -6.75
C ALA A 56 -12.88 -5.64 -6.95
N TYR A 57 -11.98 -5.62 -7.93
CA TYR A 57 -11.18 -4.45 -8.27
C TYR A 57 -12.00 -3.34 -8.91
N ALA A 58 -12.94 -3.69 -9.78
CA ALA A 58 -13.90 -2.73 -10.35
C ALA A 58 -14.74 -2.03 -9.27
N ASP A 59 -15.12 -2.72 -8.17
CA ASP A 59 -15.80 -2.06 -7.05
C ASP A 59 -14.89 -1.04 -6.34
N THR A 60 -13.60 -1.34 -6.17
CA THR A 60 -12.62 -0.40 -5.61
C THR A 60 -12.46 0.84 -6.51
N LEU A 61 -12.38 0.66 -7.82
CA LEU A 61 -12.33 1.75 -8.80
C LEU A 61 -13.61 2.60 -8.76
N SER A 62 -14.77 1.96 -8.64
CA SER A 62 -16.06 2.65 -8.49
C SER A 62 -16.15 3.45 -7.18
N MET A 63 -15.54 2.97 -6.09
CA MET A 63 -15.41 3.74 -4.85
C MET A 63 -14.52 4.97 -5.04
N ALA A 64 -13.37 4.81 -5.70
CA ALA A 64 -12.47 5.90 -6.04
C ALA A 64 -13.17 6.98 -6.87
N GLN A 65 -13.91 6.58 -7.89
CA GLN A 65 -14.70 7.48 -8.72
C GLN A 65 -15.73 8.27 -7.90
N SER A 66 -16.44 7.59 -7.00
CA SER A 66 -17.42 8.24 -6.11
C SER A 66 -16.78 9.31 -5.21
N VAL A 67 -15.54 9.08 -4.74
CA VAL A 67 -14.79 10.05 -3.93
C VAL A 67 -14.38 11.26 -4.79
N ARG A 68 -13.84 11.03 -5.99
CA ARG A 68 -13.46 12.10 -6.94
C ARG A 68 -14.66 12.98 -7.26
N GLU A 69 -15.78 12.41 -7.66
CA GLU A 69 -16.99 13.12 -8.05
C GLU A 69 -17.60 13.95 -6.91
N LYS A 70 -17.61 13.38 -5.70
CA LYS A 70 -18.29 14.02 -4.58
C LYS A 70 -17.47 15.09 -3.89
N PHE A 71 -16.15 14.96 -3.87
CA PHE A 71 -15.29 15.81 -3.08
C PHE A 71 -14.22 16.54 -3.90
N GLY A 72 -14.00 16.17 -5.16
CA GLY A 72 -12.91 16.71 -5.97
C GLY A 72 -11.52 16.34 -5.46
N LEU A 73 -11.40 15.29 -4.64
CA LEU A 73 -10.12 14.77 -4.19
C LEU A 73 -9.38 14.08 -5.33
N GLY A 74 -8.06 14.23 -5.37
CA GLY A 74 -7.20 13.33 -6.15
C GLY A 74 -7.26 11.93 -5.55
N VAL A 75 -7.47 10.92 -6.39
CA VAL A 75 -7.48 9.52 -5.91
C VAL A 75 -6.65 8.66 -6.85
N ARG A 76 -5.60 8.06 -6.34
CA ARG A 76 -4.86 6.98 -7.00
C ARG A 76 -5.37 5.65 -6.47
N VAL A 77 -5.30 4.60 -7.29
CA VAL A 77 -5.83 3.28 -6.91
C VAL A 77 -4.73 2.25 -7.00
N VAL A 78 -4.65 1.38 -6.00
CA VAL A 78 -3.72 0.26 -5.90
C VAL A 78 -4.53 -1.03 -5.78
N LEU A 79 -4.23 -2.01 -6.64
CA LEU A 79 -4.94 -3.28 -6.75
C LEU A 79 -3.97 -4.45 -6.70
N GLY A 80 -4.30 -5.52 -5.98
CA GLY A 80 -3.47 -6.72 -5.94
C GLY A 80 -3.91 -7.74 -4.89
N PRO A 81 -3.27 -8.93 -4.87
CA PRO A 81 -3.56 -9.99 -3.91
C PRO A 81 -2.87 -9.73 -2.56
N HIS A 82 -3.64 -9.39 -1.55
CA HIS A 82 -3.12 -9.20 -0.20
C HIS A 82 -2.50 -10.52 0.33
N PRO A 83 -1.29 -10.49 0.93
CA PRO A 83 -0.60 -11.70 1.39
C PRO A 83 -1.41 -12.57 2.35
N ALA A 84 -2.17 -11.95 3.27
CA ALA A 84 -3.03 -12.71 4.18
C ALA A 84 -4.16 -13.45 3.46
N ALA A 85 -4.73 -12.88 2.40
CA ALA A 85 -5.76 -13.55 1.61
C ALA A 85 -5.18 -14.79 0.91
N PHE A 86 -3.97 -14.66 0.35
CA PHE A 86 -3.25 -15.78 -0.26
C PHE A 86 -3.00 -16.90 0.77
N VAL A 87 -2.42 -16.59 1.93
CA VAL A 87 -2.09 -17.60 2.96
C VAL A 87 -3.34 -18.35 3.43
N HIS A 88 -4.45 -17.62 3.72
CA HIS A 88 -5.70 -18.24 4.16
C HIS A 88 -6.32 -19.14 3.08
N GLN A 89 -6.26 -18.74 1.80
CA GLN A 89 -6.73 -19.59 0.70
C GLN A 89 -5.83 -20.80 0.51
N PHE A 90 -4.51 -20.62 0.56
CA PHE A 90 -3.53 -21.70 0.47
C PHE A 90 -3.77 -22.75 1.56
N GLU A 91 -3.82 -22.36 2.84
CA GLU A 91 -4.03 -23.28 3.96
C GLU A 91 -5.36 -24.02 3.83
N ARG A 92 -6.44 -23.32 3.45
CA ARG A 92 -7.75 -23.93 3.24
C ARG A 92 -7.70 -24.99 2.14
N TRP A 93 -7.18 -24.65 0.96
CA TRP A 93 -7.21 -25.53 -0.20
C TRP A 93 -6.22 -26.68 -0.10
N VAL A 94 -5.07 -26.47 0.52
CA VAL A 94 -4.14 -27.59 0.83
C VAL A 94 -4.77 -28.59 1.81
N ASN A 95 -5.51 -28.10 2.81
CA ASN A 95 -6.24 -28.97 3.72
C ASN A 95 -7.38 -29.74 3.04
N GLU A 96 -8.00 -29.17 2.01
CA GLU A 96 -9.09 -29.79 1.24
C GLU A 96 -8.57 -30.81 0.20
N ASP A 97 -7.50 -30.50 -0.54
CA ASP A 97 -7.09 -31.23 -1.76
C ASP A 97 -5.56 -31.38 -1.93
N GLY A 98 -4.80 -31.20 -0.86
CA GLY A 98 -3.34 -31.43 -0.87
C GLY A 98 -2.62 -30.60 -1.92
N GLU A 99 -1.81 -31.24 -2.77
CA GLU A 99 -0.98 -30.57 -3.78
C GLU A 99 -1.80 -29.86 -4.87
N ASN A 100 -2.96 -30.40 -5.26
CA ASN A 100 -3.87 -29.69 -6.18
C ASN A 100 -4.39 -28.38 -5.55
N GLY A 101 -4.63 -28.38 -4.23
CA GLY A 101 -5.00 -27.18 -3.49
C GLY A 101 -3.90 -26.12 -3.49
N ARG A 102 -2.65 -26.54 -3.39
CA ARG A 102 -1.47 -25.68 -3.51
C ARG A 102 -1.41 -25.03 -4.90
N ASP A 103 -1.49 -25.83 -5.95
CA ASP A 103 -1.43 -25.33 -7.33
C ASP A 103 -2.59 -24.36 -7.63
N ARG A 104 -3.79 -24.67 -7.14
CA ARG A 104 -4.95 -23.79 -7.22
C ARG A 104 -4.72 -22.43 -6.53
N ALA A 105 -4.07 -22.42 -5.37
CA ALA A 105 -3.78 -21.17 -4.66
C ALA A 105 -2.78 -20.29 -5.42
N VAL A 106 -1.73 -20.91 -5.97
CA VAL A 106 -0.74 -20.23 -6.81
C VAL A 106 -1.38 -19.64 -8.07
N GLU A 107 -2.21 -20.44 -8.76
CA GLU A 107 -2.91 -19.98 -9.97
C GLU A 107 -3.87 -18.83 -9.65
N ASN A 108 -4.60 -18.91 -8.54
CA ASN A 108 -5.50 -17.83 -8.12
C ASN A 108 -4.76 -16.55 -7.76
N TYR A 109 -3.57 -16.64 -7.14
CA TYR A 109 -2.70 -15.47 -6.94
C TYR A 109 -2.32 -14.82 -8.26
N ARG A 110 -1.89 -15.61 -9.26
CA ARG A 110 -1.54 -15.13 -10.60
C ARG A 110 -2.74 -14.52 -11.32
N HIS A 111 -3.93 -15.11 -11.21
CA HIS A 111 -5.17 -14.52 -11.72
C HIS A 111 -5.47 -13.14 -11.11
N SER A 112 -5.14 -12.96 -9.83
CA SER A 112 -5.29 -11.68 -9.14
C SER A 112 -4.32 -10.63 -9.68
N ILE A 113 -3.04 -11.01 -9.92
CA ILE A 113 -2.05 -10.13 -10.57
C ILE A 113 -2.47 -9.77 -11.98
N ASP A 114 -2.92 -10.74 -12.78
CA ASP A 114 -3.40 -10.48 -14.15
C ASP A 114 -4.60 -9.52 -14.18
N ALA A 115 -5.52 -9.65 -13.22
CA ALA A 115 -6.64 -8.74 -13.07
C ALA A 115 -6.18 -7.32 -12.69
N ALA A 116 -5.20 -7.19 -11.79
CA ALA A 116 -4.64 -5.88 -11.41
C ALA A 116 -3.90 -5.23 -12.59
N LEU A 117 -3.08 -5.99 -13.32
CA LEU A 117 -2.38 -5.53 -14.54
C LEU A 117 -3.34 -5.03 -15.60
N HIS A 118 -4.48 -5.72 -15.79
CA HIS A 118 -5.50 -5.26 -16.75
C HIS A 118 -5.91 -3.81 -16.44
N PHE A 119 -6.25 -3.48 -15.20
CA PHE A 119 -6.66 -2.12 -14.82
C PHE A 119 -5.50 -1.12 -14.81
N VAL A 120 -4.26 -1.55 -14.60
CA VAL A 120 -3.08 -0.69 -14.76
C VAL A 120 -2.89 -0.33 -16.23
N HIS A 121 -3.03 -1.29 -17.16
CA HIS A 121 -2.90 -1.06 -18.58
C HIS A 121 -4.01 -0.17 -19.16
N GLU A 122 -5.23 -0.25 -18.61
CA GLU A 122 -6.33 0.65 -18.95
C GLU A 122 -6.16 2.06 -18.35
N GLY A 123 -5.13 2.28 -17.50
CA GLY A 123 -4.89 3.57 -16.83
C GLY A 123 -5.85 3.86 -15.69
N GLU A 124 -6.57 2.86 -15.19
CA GLU A 124 -7.52 3.01 -14.08
C GLU A 124 -6.87 2.78 -12.72
N ALA A 125 -5.83 1.92 -12.65
CA ALA A 125 -5.01 1.69 -11.47
C ALA A 125 -3.57 2.20 -11.67
N HIS A 126 -2.87 2.51 -10.57
CA HIS A 126 -1.60 3.23 -10.57
C HIS A 126 -0.43 2.40 -10.05
N ALA A 127 -0.73 1.30 -9.35
CA ALA A 127 0.26 0.37 -8.80
C ALA A 127 -0.37 -0.99 -8.54
N ILE A 128 0.47 -2.01 -8.37
CA ILE A 128 0.06 -3.32 -7.87
C ILE A 128 0.32 -3.37 -6.36
N GLY A 129 -0.66 -3.81 -5.59
CA GLY A 129 -0.59 -3.95 -4.13
C GLY A 129 -1.99 -4.10 -3.48
N GLU A 130 -2.05 -4.51 -2.25
CA GLU A 130 -0.89 -4.93 -1.47
C GLU A 130 -0.38 -6.28 -1.94
N VAL A 131 0.89 -6.38 -2.20
CA VAL A 131 1.57 -7.66 -2.45
C VAL A 131 2.71 -7.84 -1.43
N GLY A 132 3.16 -9.06 -1.23
CA GLY A 132 4.25 -9.28 -0.29
C GLY A 132 4.22 -10.65 0.34
N ARG A 133 4.42 -10.66 1.67
CA ARG A 133 4.54 -11.90 2.44
C ARG A 133 3.90 -11.76 3.83
N PRO A 134 3.55 -12.88 4.49
CA PRO A 134 2.87 -12.82 5.78
C PRO A 134 3.71 -12.10 6.84
N HIS A 135 3.04 -11.31 7.68
CA HIS A 135 3.65 -10.58 8.79
C HIS A 135 3.51 -11.31 10.14
N TRP A 136 3.14 -12.58 10.11
CA TRP A 136 3.05 -13.49 11.25
C TRP A 136 3.78 -14.81 10.94
N PRO A 137 4.13 -15.61 11.97
CA PRO A 137 4.76 -16.91 11.77
C PRO A 137 3.87 -17.84 10.96
N VAL A 138 4.43 -18.42 9.90
CA VAL A 138 3.82 -19.45 9.04
C VAL A 138 4.78 -20.61 8.85
N ALA A 139 4.34 -21.70 8.23
CA ALA A 139 5.23 -22.79 7.84
C ALA A 139 6.25 -22.31 6.79
N ASP A 140 7.45 -22.90 6.79
CA ASP A 140 8.54 -22.54 5.88
C ASP A 140 8.10 -22.60 4.42
N GLU A 141 7.32 -23.62 4.04
CA GLU A 141 6.75 -23.74 2.68
C GLU A 141 5.91 -22.53 2.28
N VAL A 142 5.06 -22.04 3.18
CA VAL A 142 4.20 -20.87 2.92
C VAL A 142 5.05 -19.60 2.78
N TRP A 143 6.08 -19.49 3.63
CA TRP A 143 7.01 -18.37 3.57
C TRP A 143 7.80 -18.36 2.27
N ASP A 144 8.35 -19.50 1.88
CA ASP A 144 9.15 -19.63 0.66
C ASP A 144 8.28 -19.35 -0.58
N LEU A 145 7.10 -19.94 -0.65
CA LEU A 145 6.17 -19.72 -1.75
C LEU A 145 5.70 -18.26 -1.85
N SER A 146 5.44 -17.62 -0.69
CA SER A 146 5.09 -16.19 -0.68
C SER A 146 6.23 -15.32 -1.23
N ASN A 147 7.48 -15.66 -0.95
CA ASN A 147 8.64 -14.98 -1.50
C ASN A 147 8.83 -15.25 -3.00
N GLU A 148 8.58 -16.48 -3.47
CA GLU A 148 8.61 -16.81 -4.90
C GLU A 148 7.58 -15.99 -5.69
N LEU A 149 6.33 -15.93 -5.23
CA LEU A 149 5.26 -15.16 -5.84
C LEU A 149 5.52 -13.65 -5.80
N LEU A 150 6.12 -13.15 -4.72
CA LEU A 150 6.56 -11.76 -4.63
C LEU A 150 7.66 -11.46 -5.66
N GLU A 151 8.65 -12.35 -5.83
CA GLU A 151 9.70 -12.18 -6.84
C GLU A 151 9.14 -12.26 -8.27
N GLU A 152 8.18 -13.15 -8.56
CA GLU A 152 7.46 -13.17 -9.85
C GLU A 152 6.77 -11.82 -10.12
N THR A 153 6.09 -11.28 -9.10
CA THR A 153 5.41 -9.97 -9.20
C THR A 153 6.41 -8.84 -9.40
N MET A 154 7.54 -8.83 -8.68
CA MET A 154 8.63 -7.86 -8.88
C MET A 154 9.19 -7.91 -10.29
N HIS A 155 9.37 -9.12 -10.85
CA HIS A 155 9.86 -9.30 -12.21
C HIS A 155 8.90 -8.71 -13.25
N LEU A 156 7.61 -9.02 -13.15
CA LEU A 156 6.57 -8.47 -14.03
C LEU A 156 6.51 -6.94 -13.93
N ALA A 157 6.47 -6.41 -12.72
CA ALA A 157 6.41 -4.98 -12.46
C ALA A 157 7.67 -4.24 -12.97
N ALA A 158 8.84 -4.87 -12.87
CA ALA A 158 10.09 -4.32 -13.39
C ALA A 158 10.09 -4.15 -14.90
N GLN A 159 9.53 -5.12 -15.64
CA GLN A 159 9.46 -5.08 -17.09
C GLN A 159 8.61 -3.90 -17.61
N GLU A 160 7.60 -3.51 -16.87
CA GLU A 160 6.63 -2.48 -17.25
C GLU A 160 6.80 -1.15 -16.48
N GLY A 161 7.73 -1.09 -15.52
CA GLY A 161 7.96 0.09 -14.70
C GLY A 161 6.81 0.39 -13.74
N ILE A 162 6.00 -0.62 -13.38
CA ILE A 162 4.86 -0.49 -12.48
C ILE A 162 5.34 -0.44 -11.02
N PRO A 163 4.85 0.50 -10.19
CA PRO A 163 5.18 0.51 -8.77
C PRO A 163 4.45 -0.60 -8.00
N LEU A 164 5.08 -1.06 -6.92
CA LEU A 164 4.50 -2.04 -5.98
C LEU A 164 4.34 -1.44 -4.59
N GLN A 165 3.18 -1.62 -3.98
CA GLN A 165 3.00 -1.42 -2.55
C GLN A 165 3.13 -2.77 -1.82
N LEU A 166 4.09 -2.82 -0.89
CA LEU A 166 4.49 -4.05 -0.21
C LEU A 166 3.90 -4.14 1.20
N HIS A 167 3.19 -5.23 1.46
CA HIS A 167 2.77 -5.66 2.79
C HIS A 167 3.70 -6.77 3.26
N VAL A 168 4.47 -6.51 4.28
CA VAL A 168 5.51 -7.41 4.78
C VAL A 168 5.57 -7.39 6.31
N GLU A 169 6.41 -8.24 6.88
CA GLU A 169 6.66 -8.26 8.32
C GLU A 169 7.10 -6.89 8.87
N GLY A 170 6.78 -6.66 10.14
CA GLY A 170 6.98 -5.38 10.82
C GLY A 170 8.46 -5.03 11.08
N GLU A 171 8.83 -4.86 12.33
CA GLU A 171 10.16 -4.42 12.75
C GLU A 171 11.18 -5.57 12.75
N SER A 172 11.78 -5.85 11.59
CA SER A 172 12.97 -6.68 11.48
C SER A 172 14.07 -5.90 10.76
N ALA A 173 15.29 -5.98 11.29
CA ALA A 173 16.46 -5.34 10.68
C ALA A 173 16.78 -5.91 9.28
N ASP A 174 16.34 -7.13 9.01
CA ASP A 174 16.62 -7.83 7.76
C ASP A 174 15.57 -7.55 6.66
N THR A 175 14.41 -6.99 7.00
CA THR A 175 13.31 -6.78 6.04
C THR A 175 13.74 -5.94 4.84
N TYR A 176 14.27 -4.74 5.06
CA TYR A 176 14.70 -3.88 3.96
C TYR A 176 15.88 -4.45 3.16
N PRO A 177 16.97 -4.98 3.80
CA PRO A 177 18.04 -5.62 3.07
C PRO A 177 17.59 -6.81 2.22
N ASP A 178 16.68 -7.64 2.72
CA ASP A 178 16.15 -8.78 1.99
C ASP A 178 15.30 -8.34 0.80
N LEU A 179 14.35 -7.43 0.99
CA LEU A 179 13.52 -6.88 -0.08
C LEU A 179 14.34 -6.20 -1.18
N SER A 180 15.32 -5.37 -0.80
CA SER A 180 16.22 -4.71 -1.75
C SER A 180 17.00 -5.73 -2.58
N ARG A 181 17.57 -6.76 -1.95
CA ARG A 181 18.31 -7.82 -2.64
C ARG A 181 17.42 -8.59 -3.63
N ARG A 182 16.18 -8.96 -3.24
CA ARG A 182 15.21 -9.65 -4.10
C ARG A 182 14.85 -8.78 -5.29
N ALA A 183 14.48 -7.54 -5.04
CA ALA A 183 14.09 -6.57 -6.07
C ALA A 183 15.19 -6.35 -7.12
N LEU A 184 16.43 -6.15 -6.68
CA LEU A 184 17.57 -5.97 -7.58
C LEU A 184 17.83 -7.21 -8.45
N ARG A 185 17.62 -8.43 -7.92
CA ARG A 185 17.72 -9.66 -8.72
C ARG A 185 16.66 -9.73 -9.82
N GLN A 186 15.47 -9.16 -9.57
CA GLN A 186 14.38 -9.12 -10.55
C GLN A 186 14.45 -7.89 -11.49
N GLY A 187 15.46 -7.04 -11.34
CA GLY A 187 15.63 -5.82 -12.15
C GLY A 187 14.72 -4.68 -11.76
N MET A 188 14.11 -4.73 -10.57
CA MET A 188 13.18 -3.72 -10.10
C MET A 188 13.90 -2.43 -9.67
N ASP A 189 13.37 -1.29 -10.08
CA ASP A 189 13.80 0.01 -9.53
C ASP A 189 13.29 0.14 -8.08
N LEU A 190 14.23 0.24 -7.13
CA LEU A 190 13.89 0.34 -5.71
C LEU A 190 13.01 1.55 -5.38
N ARG A 191 13.04 2.60 -6.22
CA ARG A 191 12.19 3.79 -6.10
C ARG A 191 10.74 3.56 -6.55
N LYS A 192 10.44 2.37 -7.09
CA LYS A 192 9.09 1.89 -7.42
C LYS A 192 8.58 0.86 -6.41
N LEU A 193 9.35 0.57 -5.35
CA LEU A 193 8.95 -0.29 -4.26
C LEU A 193 8.60 0.53 -3.03
N ILE A 194 7.33 0.51 -2.66
CA ILE A 194 6.79 1.22 -1.51
C ILE A 194 6.54 0.20 -0.40
N ARG A 195 7.30 0.26 0.69
CA ARG A 195 6.98 -0.51 1.88
C ARG A 195 5.91 0.23 2.66
N HIS A 196 4.68 -0.26 2.63
CA HIS A 196 3.60 0.24 3.46
C HIS A 196 3.80 -0.19 4.93
N TYR A 197 3.12 0.46 5.85
CA TYR A 197 3.24 0.26 7.30
C TYR A 197 4.69 0.35 7.79
N ALA A 198 5.46 1.24 7.17
CA ALA A 198 6.88 1.36 7.43
C ALA A 198 7.18 1.98 8.79
N PRO A 199 8.25 1.54 9.48
CA PRO A 199 8.81 2.26 10.62
C PRO A 199 9.20 3.69 10.26
N PRO A 200 9.20 4.63 11.24
CA PRO A 200 9.45 6.04 10.96
C PRO A 200 10.93 6.43 10.75
N ASP A 201 11.84 5.47 10.71
CA ASP A 201 13.23 5.70 10.29
C ASP A 201 13.34 5.69 8.78
N VAL A 202 13.24 6.86 8.16
CA VAL A 202 13.21 7.03 6.70
C VAL A 202 14.59 7.23 6.05
N ARG A 203 15.67 7.10 6.81
CA ARG A 203 17.04 7.22 6.24
C ARG A 203 17.24 6.20 5.13
N THR A 204 17.78 6.64 4.00
CA THR A 204 18.04 5.75 2.85
C THR A 204 19.00 4.60 3.21
N SER A 205 19.91 4.82 4.18
CA SER A 205 20.76 3.74 4.71
C SER A 205 19.99 2.65 5.44
N ASN A 206 18.83 2.99 6.05
CA ASN A 206 17.94 2.04 6.71
C ASN A 206 16.99 1.38 5.72
N THR A 207 16.42 2.16 4.79
CA THR A 207 15.44 1.65 3.82
C THR A 207 16.06 0.88 2.66
N CYS A 208 17.39 0.80 2.59
CA CYS A 208 18.14 0.15 1.50
C CYS A 208 17.71 0.60 0.09
N GLY A 209 17.20 1.83 -0.04
CA GLY A 209 16.78 2.42 -1.30
C GLY A 209 15.28 2.30 -1.62
N LEU A 210 14.52 1.51 -0.87
CA LEU A 210 13.06 1.46 -0.98
C LEU A 210 12.44 2.76 -0.44
N ILE A 211 11.22 3.06 -0.89
CA ILE A 211 10.43 4.19 -0.37
C ILE A 211 9.58 3.71 0.81
N PRO A 212 9.81 4.24 2.03
CA PRO A 212 8.94 3.94 3.16
C PRO A 212 7.65 4.74 3.07
N SER A 213 6.51 4.10 3.27
CA SER A 213 5.23 4.72 3.56
C SER A 213 4.96 4.54 5.06
N VAL A 214 5.13 5.64 5.80
CA VAL A 214 5.21 5.61 7.26
C VAL A 214 3.82 5.69 7.86
N LEU A 215 3.48 4.70 8.69
CA LEU A 215 2.30 4.80 9.54
C LEU A 215 2.47 5.96 10.52
N CYS A 216 1.82 7.10 10.21
CA CYS A 216 2.07 8.37 10.88
C CYS A 216 1.31 8.52 12.21
N GLY A 217 1.35 7.50 13.06
CA GLY A 217 0.86 7.55 14.43
C GLY A 217 1.59 8.59 15.28
N LYS A 218 1.10 8.82 16.50
CA LYS A 218 1.69 9.83 17.41
C LYS A 218 3.17 9.56 17.69
N GLY A 219 3.58 8.29 17.78
CA GLY A 219 4.97 7.90 18.07
C GLY A 219 5.93 8.02 16.90
N ALA A 220 5.44 8.32 15.67
CA ALA A 220 6.29 8.43 14.49
C ALA A 220 6.98 9.80 14.35
N LEU A 221 6.44 10.87 14.96
CA LEU A 221 6.87 12.24 14.70
C LEU A 221 8.34 12.49 15.03
N ASP A 222 8.76 12.16 16.25
CA ASP A 222 10.13 12.45 16.71
C ASP A 222 11.16 11.79 15.78
N ARG A 223 10.91 10.55 15.38
CA ARG A 223 11.83 9.83 14.51
C ARG A 223 11.81 10.35 13.07
N LEU A 224 10.67 10.77 12.56
CA LEU A 224 10.58 11.44 11.26
C LEU A 224 11.36 12.76 11.25
N ILE A 225 11.21 13.59 12.29
CA ILE A 225 11.98 14.85 12.46
C ILE A 225 13.48 14.58 12.46
N GLU A 226 13.94 13.52 13.12
CA GLU A 226 15.37 13.17 13.18
C GLU A 226 15.94 12.64 11.84
N THR A 227 15.10 12.02 11.00
CA THR A 227 15.60 11.18 9.90
C THR A 227 15.25 11.68 8.50
N HIS A 228 14.27 12.58 8.36
CA HIS A 228 13.75 13.02 7.06
C HIS A 228 14.79 13.63 6.12
N GLU A 229 15.78 14.38 6.62
CA GLU A 229 16.84 14.96 5.81
C GLU A 229 17.77 13.91 5.15
N GLN A 230 17.78 12.69 5.67
CA GLN A 230 18.56 11.57 5.16
C GLN A 230 17.76 10.64 4.25
N ALA A 231 16.51 10.97 3.97
CA ALA A 231 15.62 10.23 3.07
C ALA A 231 15.84 10.68 1.62
N LYS A 232 16.94 10.26 0.99
CA LYS A 232 17.34 10.70 -0.37
C LYS A 232 16.30 10.40 -1.46
N HIS A 233 15.46 9.39 -1.27
CA HIS A 233 14.40 9.01 -2.20
C HIS A 233 13.03 9.49 -1.76
N GLY A 234 12.97 10.25 -0.66
CA GLY A 234 11.72 10.70 -0.05
C GLY A 234 11.06 9.61 0.80
N PHE A 235 9.89 9.92 1.29
CA PHE A 235 9.02 9.03 2.07
C PHE A 235 7.57 9.47 1.90
N PHE A 236 6.65 8.55 2.15
CA PHE A 236 5.22 8.82 2.24
C PHE A 236 4.74 8.81 3.70
N LEU A 237 3.59 9.43 3.92
CA LEU A 237 2.81 9.32 5.15
C LEU A 237 1.51 8.59 4.85
N GLU A 238 1.09 7.72 5.77
CA GLU A 238 -0.15 6.96 5.61
C GLU A 238 -0.89 6.78 6.92
N THR A 239 -2.18 6.45 6.80
CA THR A 239 -2.99 6.04 7.95
C THR A 239 -3.16 4.55 8.07
N ASP A 240 -3.06 3.80 6.99
CA ASP A 240 -3.58 2.44 6.90
C ASP A 240 -5.02 2.38 7.49
N TYR A 241 -5.83 3.39 7.16
CA TYR A 241 -7.20 3.46 7.66
C TYR A 241 -8.00 2.26 7.17
N MET A 242 -8.38 1.43 8.11
CA MET A 242 -9.24 0.27 7.86
C MET A 242 -10.68 0.68 8.08
N ASP A 243 -11.45 0.83 7.00
CA ASP A 243 -12.88 1.14 7.08
C ASP A 243 -13.71 -0.11 7.42
N ASP A 244 -13.37 -0.75 8.54
CA ASP A 244 -14.03 -1.96 9.03
C ASP A 244 -14.98 -1.64 10.18
N PRO A 245 -16.31 -1.68 9.97
CA PRO A 245 -17.27 -1.39 11.02
C PRO A 245 -17.22 -2.38 12.19
N ARG A 246 -16.61 -3.56 12.01
CA ARG A 246 -16.40 -4.54 13.09
C ARG A 246 -15.20 -4.19 13.97
N ARG A 247 -14.29 -3.37 13.48
CA ARG A 247 -13.06 -2.96 14.17
C ARG A 247 -12.84 -1.45 14.04
N PRO A 248 -13.77 -0.60 14.48
CA PRO A 248 -13.63 0.84 14.35
C PRO A 248 -12.37 1.33 15.09
N GLY A 249 -11.51 2.04 14.38
CA GLY A 249 -10.24 2.52 14.94
C GLY A 249 -9.14 1.47 15.05
N ALA A 250 -9.20 0.40 14.26
CA ALA A 250 -8.22 -0.69 14.24
C ALA A 250 -6.79 -0.21 13.94
N VAL A 251 -6.64 0.82 13.12
CA VAL A 251 -5.36 1.48 12.82
C VAL A 251 -5.52 2.98 13.05
N LEU A 252 -5.14 3.85 12.11
CA LEU A 252 -5.28 5.30 12.29
C LEU A 252 -6.55 5.81 11.58
N GLY A 253 -7.12 6.89 12.10
CA GLY A 253 -8.28 7.53 11.47
C GLY A 253 -7.88 8.43 10.30
N PRO A 254 -8.81 8.73 9.35
CA PRO A 254 -8.52 9.44 8.11
C PRO A 254 -8.05 10.89 8.31
N LYS A 255 -8.23 11.45 9.50
CA LYS A 255 -7.77 12.80 9.88
C LYS A 255 -6.29 12.85 10.27
N THR A 256 -5.61 11.70 10.34
CA THR A 256 -4.29 11.63 10.99
C THR A 256 -3.20 12.21 10.10
N VAL A 257 -3.12 11.84 8.82
CA VAL A 257 -2.07 12.38 7.91
C VAL A 257 -2.13 13.90 7.84
N PRO A 258 -3.27 14.58 7.59
CA PRO A 258 -3.30 16.04 7.59
C PRO A 258 -2.81 16.65 8.91
N LYS A 259 -3.27 16.10 10.03
CA LYS A 259 -2.81 16.56 11.35
C LYS A 259 -1.31 16.40 11.55
N ARG A 260 -0.72 15.28 11.10
CA ARG A 260 0.72 15.02 11.26
C ARG A 260 1.56 15.89 10.35
N THR A 261 1.10 16.15 9.13
CA THR A 261 1.75 17.10 8.21
C THR A 261 1.91 18.47 8.87
N HIS A 262 0.85 19.02 9.45
CA HIS A 262 0.93 20.29 10.16
C HIS A 262 1.87 20.24 11.37
N GLN A 263 1.84 19.14 12.14
CA GLN A 263 2.75 18.98 13.29
C GLN A 263 4.22 18.87 12.90
N LEU A 264 4.54 18.22 11.77
CA LEU A 264 5.90 18.17 11.24
C LEU A 264 6.39 19.57 10.82
N LEU A 265 5.54 20.35 10.17
CA LEU A 265 5.82 21.74 9.79
C LEU A 265 6.02 22.63 11.04
N GLU A 266 5.17 22.50 12.05
CA GLU A 266 5.30 23.20 13.34
C GLU A 266 6.62 22.84 14.07
N ALA A 267 7.10 21.61 13.88
CA ALA A 267 8.37 21.14 14.42
C ALA A 267 9.61 21.56 13.59
N GLY A 268 9.41 22.28 12.49
CA GLY A 268 10.50 22.83 11.67
C GLY A 268 10.86 22.01 10.43
N VAL A 269 10.13 20.96 10.10
CA VAL A 269 10.28 20.30 8.79
C VAL A 269 9.79 21.28 7.73
N SER A 270 10.58 21.46 6.66
CA SER A 270 10.30 22.50 5.66
C SER A 270 9.06 22.18 4.80
N GLU A 271 8.42 23.25 4.30
CA GLU A 271 7.32 23.11 3.31
C GLU A 271 7.78 22.38 2.04
N GLU A 272 9.05 22.53 1.64
CA GLU A 272 9.63 21.83 0.48
C GLU A 272 9.64 20.31 0.70
N VAL A 273 9.99 19.84 1.90
CA VAL A 273 9.93 18.41 2.24
C VAL A 273 8.49 17.92 2.20
N MET A 274 7.54 18.66 2.73
CA MET A 274 6.12 18.26 2.69
C MET A 274 5.56 18.32 1.26
N TRP A 275 5.95 19.31 0.46
CA TRP A 275 5.60 19.36 -0.96
C TRP A 275 6.11 18.14 -1.72
N ASN A 276 7.38 17.77 -1.50
CA ASN A 276 7.92 16.54 -2.10
C ASN A 276 7.15 15.30 -1.65
N THR A 277 6.88 15.15 -0.35
CA THR A 277 6.17 13.99 0.24
C THR A 277 4.76 13.84 -0.31
N HIS A 278 4.04 14.93 -0.50
CA HIS A 278 2.61 14.91 -0.83
C HIS A 278 2.28 15.18 -2.31
N HIS A 279 3.26 15.66 -3.10
CA HIS A 279 3.02 16.03 -4.50
C HIS A 279 4.06 15.46 -5.46
N GLU A 280 5.35 15.82 -5.33
CA GLU A 280 6.35 15.42 -6.32
C GLU A 280 6.64 13.91 -6.28
N LEU A 281 6.78 13.34 -5.09
CA LEU A 281 7.07 11.92 -4.95
C LEU A 281 5.91 11.05 -5.45
N PRO A 282 4.63 11.33 -5.11
CA PRO A 282 3.49 10.63 -5.71
C PRO A 282 3.49 10.68 -7.24
N ALA A 283 3.72 11.85 -7.83
CA ALA A 283 3.78 11.99 -9.30
C ALA A 283 4.93 11.17 -9.91
N LYS A 284 6.12 11.16 -9.29
CA LYS A 284 7.27 10.36 -9.74
C LYS A 284 7.04 8.85 -9.62
N VAL A 285 6.33 8.41 -8.60
CA VAL A 285 6.12 6.99 -8.30
C VAL A 285 4.94 6.43 -9.08
N TYR A 286 3.79 7.06 -8.98
CA TYR A 286 2.52 6.57 -9.52
C TYR A 286 2.12 7.19 -10.87
N GLY A 287 2.77 8.28 -11.26
CA GLY A 287 2.30 9.13 -12.36
C GLY A 287 1.28 10.18 -11.90
N ASP A 288 0.91 11.03 -12.85
CA ASP A 288 -0.09 12.10 -12.66
C ASP A 288 -1.52 11.58 -12.77
#